data_05ebc4405254cae7e423ca86360e26ab
#
_entry.id   05ebc4405254cae7e423ca86360e26ab
#
_cell.length_a   1.000
_cell.length_b   1.000
_cell.length_c   1.000
_cell.angle_alpha   90.00
_cell.angle_beta   90.00
_cell.angle_gamma   90.00
#
_symmetry.space_group_name_H-M   'P 1'
#
loop_
_entity.id
_entity.type
_entity.pdbx_description
1 polymer ?
#
loop_
_entity_poly.entity_id
_entity_poly.type
_entity_poly.pdbx_seq_one_letter_code
_entity_poly.pdbx_strand_id
1 'polypeptide(L)'
;MKKAITLIPTEITFGIHQYRYRWLPLDDKVTVGESTSKLELHHNRITYSGIIKNINNSAWSCMRSNKINQDLSTHTLVEIKLKTDGRPYAFEMEYNEGWQNEKLGFMIHTLPYRWTTVQLPIAEFKHMKFRQILDKELEKNVLSHILRYSFHVAEEITGPFQLEVEYIKFL
;
A
#
# COMPACT_ATOMS: atom_id res chain seq x y z
N MET A 1 30.65 -11.34 22.88
CA MET A 1 30.21 -11.65 21.50
C MET A 1 28.76 -11.19 21.36
N LYS A 2 28.47 -10.15 20.57
CA LYS A 2 27.08 -9.78 20.23
C LYS A 2 26.57 -10.84 19.24
N LYS A 3 25.52 -11.58 19.59
CA LYS A 3 24.80 -12.43 18.64
C LYS A 3 24.32 -11.52 17.51
N ALA A 4 24.75 -11.78 16.29
CA ALA A 4 24.16 -11.18 15.11
C ALA A 4 22.69 -11.62 15.09
N ILE A 5 21.77 -10.67 15.26
CA ILE A 5 20.34 -10.91 15.04
C ILE A 5 20.20 -11.07 13.53
N THR A 6 20.05 -12.28 13.07
CA THR A 6 19.69 -12.53 11.67
C THR A 6 18.25 -12.02 11.49
N LEU A 7 18.10 -10.87 10.86
CA LEU A 7 16.79 -10.35 10.48
C LEU A 7 16.16 -11.36 9.51
N ILE A 8 15.06 -11.97 9.92
CA ILE A 8 14.25 -12.80 9.03
C ILE A 8 13.45 -11.82 8.16
N PRO A 9 13.64 -11.83 6.84
CA PRO A 9 12.87 -10.95 5.96
C PRO A 9 11.38 -11.21 6.17
N THR A 10 10.63 -10.16 6.37
CA THR A 10 9.17 -10.28 6.42
C THR A 10 8.65 -10.18 5.00
N GLU A 11 7.88 -11.17 4.59
CA GLU A 11 7.30 -11.24 3.25
C GLU A 11 5.78 -11.39 3.35
N ILE A 12 5.08 -10.62 2.53
CA ILE A 12 3.66 -10.77 2.24
C ILE A 12 3.56 -11.31 0.82
N THR A 13 3.13 -12.55 0.68
CA THR A 13 2.82 -13.15 -0.62
C THR A 13 1.31 -13.13 -0.84
N PHE A 14 0.90 -12.95 -2.09
CA PHE A 14 -0.50 -12.97 -2.47
C PHE A 14 -0.84 -14.28 -3.19
N GLY A 15 -2.02 -14.82 -2.88
CA GLY A 15 -2.50 -16.03 -3.53
C GLY A 15 -3.62 -16.71 -2.75
N ILE A 16 -4.22 -17.72 -3.39
CA ILE A 16 -5.38 -18.45 -2.84
C ILE A 16 -5.06 -19.21 -1.53
N HIS A 17 -3.79 -19.45 -1.22
CA HIS A 17 -3.34 -20.14 0.00
C HIS A 17 -2.82 -19.18 1.08
N GLN A 18 -2.95 -17.87 0.89
CA GLN A 18 -2.46 -16.87 1.84
C GLN A 18 -3.53 -16.54 2.87
N TYR A 19 -3.33 -16.98 4.12
CA TYR A 19 -4.31 -16.82 5.20
C TYR A 19 -3.94 -15.72 6.23
N ARG A 20 -2.68 -15.32 6.26
CA ARG A 20 -2.19 -14.38 7.29
C ARG A 20 -2.67 -12.95 7.07
N TYR A 21 -2.71 -12.50 5.82
CA TYR A 21 -3.06 -11.15 5.46
C TYR A 21 -4.35 -11.14 4.65
N ARG A 22 -5.39 -10.55 5.22
CA ARG A 22 -6.63 -10.29 4.49
C ARG A 22 -6.58 -8.89 3.94
N TRP A 23 -6.95 -8.75 2.70
CA TRP A 23 -7.04 -7.46 2.03
C TRP A 23 -8.49 -7.20 1.66
N LEU A 24 -8.91 -5.94 1.85
CA LEU A 24 -10.27 -5.50 1.54
C LEU A 24 -10.21 -4.22 0.73
N PRO A 25 -11.14 -4.01 -0.22
CA PRO A 25 -11.30 -2.73 -0.87
C PRO A 25 -11.91 -1.73 0.10
N LEU A 26 -11.47 -0.49 0.01
CA LEU A 26 -12.05 0.65 0.71
C LEU A 26 -12.18 1.79 -0.30
N ASP A 27 -13.42 2.13 -0.63
CA ASP A 27 -13.76 3.13 -1.63
C ASP A 27 -14.33 4.40 -0.97
N ASP A 28 -14.31 5.49 -1.70
CA ASP A 28 -14.84 6.79 -1.27
C ASP A 28 -16.36 6.80 -0.96
N LYS A 29 -17.05 5.69 -1.21
CA LYS A 29 -18.43 5.46 -0.74
C LYS A 29 -18.60 5.52 0.78
N VAL A 30 -17.53 5.32 1.54
CA VAL A 30 -17.56 5.50 3.01
C VAL A 30 -17.74 6.98 3.40
N THR A 31 -17.64 7.87 2.44
CA THR A 31 -17.92 9.31 2.55
C THR A 31 -19.07 9.70 1.62
N VAL A 32 -18.78 10.37 0.54
CA VAL A 32 -19.77 10.93 -0.40
C VAL A 32 -19.53 10.53 -1.85
N GLY A 33 -18.56 9.66 -2.10
CA GLY A 33 -18.15 9.24 -3.44
C GLY A 33 -18.96 8.06 -3.98
N GLU A 34 -18.67 7.68 -5.21
CA GLU A 34 -19.29 6.55 -5.92
C GLU A 34 -18.27 5.64 -6.61
N SER A 35 -16.99 5.78 -6.31
CA SER A 35 -15.95 4.88 -6.81
C SER A 35 -16.23 3.44 -6.35
N THR A 36 -15.83 2.47 -7.14
CA THR A 36 -16.04 1.05 -6.84
C THR A 36 -14.79 0.27 -7.14
N SER A 37 -14.47 -0.70 -6.29
CA SER A 37 -13.37 -1.61 -6.52
C SER A 37 -13.67 -3.03 -6.05
N LYS A 38 -12.84 -3.95 -6.51
CA LYS A 38 -12.87 -5.35 -6.12
C LYS A 38 -11.45 -5.91 -6.04
N LEU A 39 -11.31 -6.98 -5.27
CA LEU A 39 -10.11 -7.77 -5.15
C LEU A 39 -10.37 -9.19 -5.66
N GLU A 40 -9.46 -9.70 -6.48
CA GLU A 40 -9.49 -11.07 -7.00
C GLU A 40 -8.17 -11.76 -6.66
N LEU A 41 -8.25 -12.86 -5.91
CA LEU A 41 -7.08 -13.68 -5.59
C LEU A 41 -6.85 -14.71 -6.68
N HIS A 42 -5.62 -14.78 -7.18
CA HIS A 42 -5.14 -15.79 -8.09
C HIS A 42 -4.15 -16.72 -7.38
N HIS A 43 -3.58 -17.68 -8.11
CA HIS A 43 -2.65 -18.65 -7.51
C HIS A 43 -1.48 -17.98 -6.74
N ASN A 44 -0.89 -16.93 -7.29
CA ASN A 44 0.30 -16.27 -6.74
C ASN A 44 0.24 -14.74 -6.74
N ARG A 45 -0.94 -14.14 -6.90
CA ARG A 45 -1.11 -12.69 -6.93
C ARG A 45 -2.51 -12.27 -6.53
N ILE A 46 -2.64 -11.00 -6.22
CA ILE A 46 -3.92 -10.32 -6.07
C ILE A 46 -4.10 -9.32 -7.21
N THR A 47 -5.30 -9.24 -7.77
CA THR A 47 -5.71 -8.17 -8.68
C THR A 47 -6.64 -7.22 -7.93
N TYR A 48 -6.29 -5.96 -7.91
CA TYR A 48 -7.08 -4.86 -7.41
C TYR A 48 -7.52 -3.99 -8.58
N SER A 49 -8.81 -3.93 -8.84
CA SER A 49 -9.35 -3.22 -9.99
C SER A 49 -10.68 -2.54 -9.66
N GLY A 50 -11.01 -1.51 -10.43
CA GLY A 50 -12.25 -0.78 -10.20
C GLY A 50 -12.42 0.39 -11.15
N ILE A 51 -13.31 1.31 -10.74
CA ILE A 51 -13.62 2.54 -11.48
C ILE A 51 -13.62 3.69 -10.48
N ILE A 52 -12.76 4.68 -10.73
CA ILE A 52 -12.78 5.95 -10.00
C ILE A 52 -13.83 6.86 -10.64
N LYS A 53 -14.71 7.38 -9.81
CA LYS A 53 -15.68 8.42 -10.18
C LYS A 53 -15.42 9.66 -9.33
N ASN A 54 -15.41 10.83 -9.95
CA ASN A 54 -15.32 12.09 -9.21
C ASN A 54 -16.73 12.63 -8.96
N ILE A 55 -17.26 12.32 -7.80
CA ILE A 55 -18.57 12.77 -7.34
C ILE A 55 -18.38 13.53 -6.02
N ASN A 56 -18.97 14.72 -5.93
CA ASN A 56 -18.87 15.56 -4.74
C ASN A 56 -17.42 15.85 -4.30
N ASN A 57 -16.50 16.03 -5.26
CA ASN A 57 -15.06 16.19 -5.02
C ASN A 57 -14.41 15.01 -4.28
N SER A 58 -14.99 13.84 -4.38
CA SER A 58 -14.45 12.59 -3.88
C SER A 58 -14.11 11.67 -5.06
N ALA A 59 -12.87 11.20 -5.13
CA ALA A 59 -12.36 10.40 -6.24
C ALA A 59 -11.19 9.54 -5.75
N TRP A 60 -11.47 8.48 -4.97
CA TRP A 60 -10.41 7.62 -4.46
C TRP A 60 -10.88 6.19 -4.19
N SER A 61 -9.93 5.31 -4.18
CA SER A 61 -10.08 3.92 -3.77
C SER A 61 -8.73 3.40 -3.26
N CYS A 62 -8.75 2.49 -2.31
CA CYS A 62 -7.56 1.76 -1.89
C CYS A 62 -7.89 0.29 -1.59
N MET A 63 -6.91 -0.58 -1.71
CA MET A 63 -6.95 -1.88 -1.06
C MET A 63 -6.13 -1.83 0.22
N ARG A 64 -6.65 -2.39 1.30
CA ARG A 64 -6.13 -2.25 2.65
C ARG A 64 -6.04 -3.60 3.34
N SER A 65 -4.92 -3.87 4.03
CA SER A 65 -4.76 -5.10 4.80
C SER A 65 -5.57 -5.07 6.11
N ASN A 66 -5.81 -6.24 6.69
CA ASN A 66 -6.21 -6.33 8.09
C ASN A 66 -5.11 -5.75 9.01
N LYS A 67 -5.42 -5.57 10.28
CA LYS A 67 -4.45 -5.13 11.28
C LYS A 67 -3.39 -6.19 11.51
N ILE A 68 -2.12 -5.81 11.47
CA ILE A 68 -0.96 -6.70 11.47
C ILE A 68 -0.08 -6.49 12.70
N ASN A 69 0.18 -5.26 13.12
CA ASN A 69 1.12 -4.86 14.17
C ASN A 69 2.55 -5.36 13.90
N GLN A 70 3.23 -4.69 13.00
CA GLN A 70 4.57 -5.06 12.56
C GLN A 70 5.61 -4.01 12.96
N ASP A 71 6.77 -4.46 13.44
CA ASP A 71 7.94 -3.62 13.70
C ASP A 71 8.85 -3.64 12.47
N LEU A 72 8.98 -2.48 11.82
CA LEU A 72 9.88 -2.24 10.69
C LEU A 72 11.08 -1.35 11.05
N SER A 73 11.31 -1.05 12.33
CA SER A 73 12.36 -0.11 12.76
C SER A 73 13.79 -0.54 12.41
N THR A 74 13.99 -1.81 12.09
CA THR A 74 15.28 -2.39 11.67
C THR A 74 15.37 -2.68 10.18
N HIS A 75 14.30 -2.42 9.42
CA HIS A 75 14.26 -2.60 7.98
C HIS A 75 14.67 -1.31 7.27
N THR A 76 15.20 -1.42 6.09
CA THR A 76 15.68 -0.27 5.31
C THR A 76 15.02 -0.14 3.95
N LEU A 77 14.39 -1.22 3.48
CA LEU A 77 13.87 -1.31 2.11
C LEU A 77 12.54 -2.06 2.08
N VAL A 78 11.61 -1.57 1.28
CA VAL A 78 10.43 -2.31 0.85
C VAL A 78 10.61 -2.69 -0.62
N GLU A 79 10.56 -3.98 -0.93
CA GLU A 79 10.57 -4.48 -2.30
C GLU A 79 9.19 -5.01 -2.67
N ILE A 80 8.66 -4.56 -3.80
CA ILE A 80 7.32 -4.95 -4.26
C ILE A 80 7.38 -5.42 -5.70
N LYS A 81 6.85 -6.60 -6.00
CA LYS A 81 6.64 -7.06 -7.37
C LYS A 81 5.18 -6.81 -7.76
N LEU A 82 4.99 -5.94 -8.75
CA LEU A 82 3.68 -5.48 -9.15
C LEU A 82 3.60 -5.23 -10.67
N LYS A 83 2.37 -5.08 -11.14
CA LYS A 83 2.03 -4.66 -12.50
C LYS A 83 0.87 -3.68 -12.43
N THR A 84 1.05 -2.47 -12.97
CA THR A 84 0.03 -1.42 -12.99
C THR A 84 -0.54 -1.20 -14.40
N ASP A 85 -1.59 -0.43 -14.47
CA ASP A 85 -2.14 0.13 -15.70
C ASP A 85 -1.42 1.41 -16.19
N GLY A 86 -0.34 1.81 -15.50
CA GLY A 86 0.43 3.04 -15.77
C GLY A 86 0.00 4.22 -14.91
N ARG A 87 -1.08 4.13 -14.14
CA ARG A 87 -1.42 5.13 -13.13
C ARG A 87 -0.42 5.06 -11.97
N PRO A 88 -0.14 6.17 -11.30
CA PRO A 88 0.59 6.15 -10.05
C PRO A 88 -0.26 5.54 -8.93
N TYR A 89 0.39 4.76 -8.09
CA TYR A 89 -0.19 4.19 -6.88
C TYR A 89 0.67 4.59 -5.69
N ALA A 90 0.05 4.95 -4.57
CA ALA A 90 0.77 5.10 -3.32
C ALA A 90 0.79 3.77 -2.57
N PHE A 91 1.97 3.29 -2.20
CA PHE A 91 2.09 2.27 -1.17
C PHE A 91 2.18 2.96 0.18
N GLU A 92 1.31 2.59 1.10
CA GLU A 92 1.15 3.26 2.39
C GLU A 92 1.34 2.28 3.55
N MET A 93 2.00 2.76 4.59
CA MET A 93 2.16 2.09 5.89
C MET A 93 1.40 2.89 6.94
N GLU A 94 0.33 2.32 7.47
CA GLU A 94 -0.50 2.95 8.48
C GLU A 94 0.04 2.65 9.88
N TYR A 95 0.23 3.68 10.68
CA TYR A 95 0.67 3.60 12.08
C TYR A 95 -0.35 4.17 13.06
N ASN A 96 -1.49 4.62 12.56
CA ASN A 96 -2.64 5.10 13.32
C ASN A 96 -3.89 4.27 13.03
N GLU A 97 -4.84 4.23 13.96
CA GLU A 97 -6.04 3.37 13.83
C GLU A 97 -7.01 3.84 12.75
N GLY A 98 -7.26 5.08 12.58
CA GLY A 98 -8.23 5.57 11.59
C GLY A 98 -7.64 5.65 10.18
N TRP A 99 -8.38 5.22 9.16
CA TRP A 99 -8.00 5.35 7.76
C TRP A 99 -7.81 6.80 7.30
N GLN A 100 -8.40 7.75 8.03
CA GLN A 100 -8.31 9.18 7.80
C GLN A 100 -7.05 9.82 8.37
N ASN A 101 -6.32 9.08 9.20
CA ASN A 101 -5.14 9.60 9.89
C ASN A 101 -3.90 9.62 8.99
N GLU A 102 -2.85 10.23 9.51
CA GLU A 102 -1.54 10.25 8.87
C GLU A 102 -0.99 8.85 8.67
N LYS A 103 -0.28 8.66 7.58
CA LYS A 103 0.39 7.42 7.18
C LYS A 103 1.76 7.75 6.58
N LEU A 104 2.60 6.76 6.47
CA LEU A 104 3.79 6.84 5.64
C LEU A 104 3.44 6.38 4.23
N GLY A 105 3.76 7.16 3.22
CA GLY A 105 3.46 6.82 1.84
C GLY A 105 4.65 6.99 0.91
N PHE A 106 4.69 6.18 -0.13
CA PHE A 106 5.65 6.24 -1.22
C PHE A 106 4.90 6.11 -2.55
N MET A 107 5.16 7.05 -3.46
CA MET A 107 4.52 7.06 -4.79
C MET A 107 5.23 6.12 -5.74
N ILE A 108 4.50 5.19 -6.32
CA ILE A 108 5.01 4.21 -7.28
C ILE A 108 4.57 4.60 -8.69
N HIS A 109 5.54 4.75 -9.58
CA HIS A 109 5.34 4.99 -11.01
C HIS A 109 5.98 3.86 -11.79
N THR A 110 5.22 3.18 -12.64
CA THR A 110 5.71 2.11 -13.50
C THR A 110 5.18 2.24 -14.93
N LEU A 111 5.83 1.56 -15.86
CA LEU A 111 5.29 1.43 -17.19
C LEU A 111 4.02 0.54 -17.18
N PRO A 112 3.00 0.88 -17.98
CA PRO A 112 1.75 0.15 -17.99
C PRO A 112 1.93 -1.30 -18.42
N TYR A 113 1.19 -2.19 -17.78
CA TYR A 113 1.03 -3.61 -18.11
C TYR A 113 2.33 -4.44 -18.13
N ARG A 114 3.35 -4.00 -17.38
CA ARG A 114 4.61 -4.73 -17.20
C ARG A 114 4.83 -5.11 -15.75
N TRP A 115 5.18 -6.37 -15.52
CA TRP A 115 5.67 -6.80 -14.22
C TRP A 115 6.98 -6.09 -13.91
N THR A 116 7.01 -5.42 -12.78
CA THR A 116 8.16 -4.62 -12.31
C THR A 116 8.40 -4.94 -10.85
N THR A 117 9.66 -5.11 -10.47
CA THR A 117 10.07 -5.13 -9.07
C THR A 117 10.57 -3.74 -8.73
N VAL A 118 9.88 -3.06 -7.83
CA VAL A 118 10.26 -1.74 -7.33
C VAL A 118 10.91 -1.86 -5.98
N GLN A 119 11.89 -1.02 -5.71
CA GLN A 119 12.58 -0.92 -4.43
C GLN A 119 12.32 0.46 -3.84
N LEU A 120 11.72 0.49 -2.65
CA LEU A 120 11.28 1.69 -1.97
C LEU A 120 12.12 1.85 -0.69
N PRO A 121 13.14 2.72 -0.66
CA PRO A 121 13.91 2.97 0.56
C PRO A 121 12.99 3.51 1.66
N ILE A 122 13.00 2.88 2.83
CA ILE A 122 12.11 3.28 3.94
C ILE A 122 12.38 4.74 4.35
N ALA A 123 13.63 5.18 4.28
CA ALA A 123 13.99 6.56 4.58
C ALA A 123 13.37 7.62 3.65
N GLU A 124 12.87 7.21 2.47
CA GLU A 124 12.25 8.10 1.50
C GLU A 124 10.72 8.19 1.63
N PHE A 125 10.11 7.37 2.49
CA PHE A 125 8.69 7.49 2.79
C PHE A 125 8.39 8.85 3.44
N LYS A 126 7.26 9.42 3.06
CA LYS A 126 6.80 10.71 3.56
C LYS A 126 5.54 10.54 4.41
N HIS A 127 5.42 11.35 5.46
CA HIS A 127 4.15 11.48 6.14
C HIS A 127 3.12 12.09 5.20
N MET A 128 1.97 11.46 5.09
CA MET A 128 0.88 11.86 4.20
C MET A 128 -0.45 11.86 4.95
N LYS A 129 -1.29 12.82 4.64
CA LYS A 129 -2.68 12.87 5.08
C LYS A 129 -3.54 13.34 3.91
N PHE A 130 -4.57 12.57 3.56
CA PHE A 130 -5.41 12.86 2.38
C PHE A 130 -4.60 13.16 1.12
N ARG A 131 -3.56 12.35 0.86
CA ARG A 131 -2.61 12.51 -0.26
C ARG A 131 -1.72 13.76 -0.23
N GLN A 132 -1.84 14.59 0.78
CA GLN A 132 -0.95 15.72 1.00
C GLN A 132 0.29 15.25 1.76
N ILE A 133 1.47 15.57 1.22
CA ILE A 133 2.74 15.35 1.91
C ILE A 133 2.85 16.37 3.03
N LEU A 134 3.17 15.87 4.24
CA LEU A 134 3.41 16.70 5.40
C LEU A 134 4.91 16.96 5.54
N ASP A 135 5.26 18.16 5.97
CA ASP A 135 6.65 18.54 6.29
C ASP A 135 7.04 17.99 7.68
N LYS A 136 7.29 16.68 7.71
CA LYS A 136 7.70 15.95 8.90
C LYS A 136 8.83 14.98 8.57
N GLU A 137 9.80 14.87 9.47
CA GLU A 137 10.83 13.85 9.38
C GLU A 137 10.29 12.48 9.80
N LEU A 138 10.84 11.44 9.19
CA LEU A 138 10.51 10.06 9.54
C LEU A 138 11.20 9.66 10.85
N GLU A 139 10.43 9.43 11.89
CA GLU A 139 10.90 8.98 13.18
C GLU A 139 10.89 7.43 13.27
N LYS A 140 11.95 6.86 13.84
CA LYS A 140 12.06 5.38 14.00
C LYS A 140 10.95 4.76 14.85
N ASN A 141 10.43 5.51 15.82
CA ASN A 141 9.32 5.05 16.66
C ASN A 141 8.03 4.79 15.86
N VAL A 142 7.81 5.53 14.77
CA VAL A 142 6.67 5.31 13.87
C VAL A 142 6.77 3.93 13.19
N LEU A 143 7.98 3.56 12.76
CA LEU A 143 8.23 2.27 12.10
C LEU A 143 8.08 1.06 13.03
N SER A 144 8.21 1.25 14.34
CA SER A 144 8.05 0.15 15.31
C SER A 144 6.59 -0.31 15.48
N HIS A 145 5.62 0.43 14.96
CA HIS A 145 4.18 0.20 15.16
C HIS A 145 3.37 0.32 13.87
N ILE A 146 3.80 -0.33 12.80
CA ILE A 146 3.03 -0.37 11.56
C ILE A 146 1.82 -1.28 11.75
N LEU A 147 0.64 -0.72 11.61
CA LEU A 147 -0.63 -1.41 11.85
C LEU A 147 -1.17 -2.10 10.60
N ARG A 148 -1.03 -1.47 9.43
CA ARG A 148 -1.60 -1.96 8.16
C ARG A 148 -0.79 -1.46 6.97
N TYR A 149 -1.02 -2.10 5.85
CA TYR A 149 -0.54 -1.68 4.55
C TYR A 149 -1.72 -1.37 3.63
N SER A 150 -1.54 -0.42 2.73
CA SER A 150 -2.50 -0.13 1.68
C SER A 150 -1.85 0.24 0.36
N PHE A 151 -2.56 -0.03 -0.73
CA PHE A 151 -2.28 0.56 -2.04
C PHE A 151 -3.43 1.47 -2.40
N HIS A 152 -3.10 2.73 -2.61
CA HIS A 152 -4.07 3.77 -2.90
C HIS A 152 -3.93 4.24 -4.35
N VAL A 153 -5.04 4.39 -5.06
CA VAL A 153 -5.02 5.02 -6.39
C VAL A 153 -4.70 6.50 -6.19
N ALA A 154 -3.51 6.93 -6.64
CA ALA A 154 -2.91 8.18 -6.20
C ALA A 154 -3.42 9.43 -6.92
N GLU A 155 -4.01 9.27 -8.11
CA GLU A 155 -4.52 10.38 -8.91
C GLU A 155 -6.05 10.40 -8.93
N GLU A 156 -6.62 11.61 -8.95
CA GLU A 156 -8.07 11.84 -9.09
C GLU A 156 -8.57 11.65 -10.53
N ILE A 157 -7.83 10.90 -11.34
CA ILE A 157 -8.21 10.60 -12.70
C ILE A 157 -9.36 9.59 -12.68
N THR A 158 -10.50 9.99 -13.21
CA THR A 158 -11.66 9.10 -13.33
C THR A 158 -11.42 7.97 -14.33
N GLY A 159 -12.23 6.94 -14.24
CA GLY A 159 -12.20 5.80 -15.13
C GLY A 159 -11.66 4.52 -14.51
N PRO A 160 -11.47 3.48 -15.32
CA PRO A 160 -11.02 2.18 -14.83
C PRO A 160 -9.58 2.23 -14.38
N PHE A 161 -9.24 1.38 -13.39
CA PHE A 161 -7.88 1.17 -12.91
C PHE A 161 -7.62 -0.31 -12.63
N GLN A 162 -6.36 -0.71 -12.68
CA GLN A 162 -5.93 -2.06 -12.35
C GLN A 162 -4.50 -2.10 -11.82
N LEU A 163 -4.33 -2.77 -10.69
CA LEU A 163 -3.06 -3.10 -10.07
C LEU A 163 -3.02 -4.60 -9.79
N GLU A 164 -1.93 -5.28 -10.13
CA GLU A 164 -1.65 -6.65 -9.72
C GLU A 164 -0.42 -6.66 -8.82
N VAL A 165 -0.45 -7.39 -7.71
CA VAL A 165 0.67 -7.52 -6.77
C VAL A 165 0.95 -9.00 -6.52
N GLU A 166 2.22 -9.39 -6.62
CA GLU A 166 2.67 -10.76 -6.36
C GLU A 166 3.24 -10.90 -4.94
N TYR A 167 4.08 -9.95 -4.50
CA TYR A 167 4.62 -9.94 -3.14
C TYR A 167 5.04 -8.54 -2.68
N ILE A 168 5.16 -8.41 -1.36
CA ILE A 168 5.80 -7.28 -0.66
C ILE A 168 6.83 -7.89 0.29
N LYS A 169 8.09 -7.45 0.23
CA LYS A 169 9.18 -7.85 1.12
C LYS A 169 9.71 -6.65 1.88
N PHE A 170 9.99 -6.86 3.14
CA PHE A 170 10.63 -5.88 4.02
C PHE A 170 12.05 -6.37 4.34
N LEU A 171 13.07 -5.62 3.92
CA LEU A 171 14.49 -5.97 3.95
C LEU A 171 15.30 -5.00 4.80
#